data_ae898cf95cce232cfbd5772cd3ae01e0
#
_entry.id   ae898cf95cce232cfbd5772cd3ae01e0
#
_cell.length_a   1.000
_cell.length_b   1.000
_cell.length_c   1.000
_cell.angle_alpha   90.00
_cell.angle_beta   90.00
_cell.angle_gamma   90.00
#
_symmetry.space_group_name_H-M   'P 1'
#
loop_
_entity.id
_entity.type
_entity.pdbx_description
1 polymer ?
#
loop_
_entity_poly.entity_id
_entity_poly.type
_entity_poly.pdbx_seq_one_letter_code
_entity_poly.pdbx_strand_id
1 'polypeptide(L)'
;MSPAPLDHAGIEALVPHRGAMCLLDRMVAWDENRIECLATGHRDPAHPLRSRSGLMAGTAIEYAAQAAALHGGLMAQASGRAASPGYLASAREVRLDAWRLDDLPAAESDALRIVAERQAGDTARLLYAFRIEHAGREIASGRLAVVLGVGQPT
;
A
#
# COMPACT_ATOMS: atom_id res chain seq x y z
N MET A 1 10.16 21.08 0.71
CA MET A 1 9.22 21.09 -0.40
C MET A 1 8.62 19.70 -0.54
N SER A 2 7.33 19.58 -0.44
CA SER A 2 6.67 18.28 -0.59
C SER A 2 6.77 17.81 -2.03
N PRO A 3 7.10 16.52 -2.26
CA PRO A 3 7.08 15.98 -3.60
C PRO A 3 5.69 16.08 -4.22
N ALA A 4 5.63 16.18 -5.54
CA ALA A 4 4.37 16.24 -6.27
C ALA A 4 3.57 14.94 -6.07
N PRO A 5 2.24 15.01 -5.95
CA PRO A 5 1.40 13.82 -5.92
C PRO A 5 1.56 13.01 -7.21
N LEU A 6 1.30 11.70 -7.11
CA LEU A 6 1.27 10.79 -8.26
C LEU A 6 -0.16 10.29 -8.48
N ASP A 7 -0.51 10.15 -9.75
CA ASP A 7 -1.73 9.46 -10.15
C ASP A 7 -1.47 7.96 -10.33
N HIS A 8 -2.47 7.21 -10.73
CA HIS A 8 -2.35 5.77 -10.93
C HIS A 8 -1.21 5.39 -11.89
N ALA A 9 -1.07 6.10 -13.00
CA ALA A 9 -0.01 5.82 -13.97
C ALA A 9 1.38 6.06 -13.39
N GLY A 10 1.54 7.12 -12.61
CA GLY A 10 2.80 7.42 -11.92
C GLY A 10 3.16 6.37 -10.88
N ILE A 11 2.16 5.86 -10.15
CA ILE A 11 2.36 4.79 -9.18
C ILE A 11 2.76 3.50 -9.91
N GLU A 12 2.02 3.14 -10.95
CA GLU A 12 2.26 1.93 -11.72
C GLU A 12 3.67 1.86 -12.31
N ALA A 13 4.25 3.02 -12.61
CA ALA A 13 5.63 3.09 -13.11
C ALA A 13 6.68 2.73 -12.05
N LEU A 14 6.32 2.78 -10.78
CA LEU A 14 7.26 2.58 -9.66
C LEU A 14 7.04 1.31 -8.86
N VAL A 15 5.90 0.64 -9.05
CA VAL A 15 5.60 -0.61 -8.35
C VAL A 15 5.59 -1.77 -9.34
N PRO A 16 5.80 -3.02 -8.87
CA PRO A 16 5.76 -4.17 -9.77
C PRO A 16 4.36 -4.54 -10.25
N HIS A 17 3.33 -4.01 -9.61
CA HIS A 17 1.93 -4.31 -9.94
C HIS A 17 1.47 -3.48 -11.13
N ARG A 18 0.72 -4.09 -12.03
CA ARG A 18 0.26 -3.46 -13.28
C ARG A 18 -1.26 -3.54 -13.41
N GLY A 19 -1.82 -2.55 -14.11
CA GLY A 19 -3.24 -2.53 -14.43
C GLY A 19 -4.11 -2.60 -13.20
N ALA A 20 -5.10 -3.49 -13.22
CA ALA A 20 -6.04 -3.66 -12.12
C ALA A 20 -5.38 -4.16 -10.83
N MET A 21 -4.23 -4.82 -10.91
CA MET A 21 -3.49 -5.29 -9.74
C MET A 21 -2.76 -4.16 -9.01
N CYS A 22 -2.61 -2.99 -9.61
CA CYS A 22 -2.15 -1.78 -8.94
C CYS A 22 -3.36 -1.16 -8.24
N LEU A 23 -3.48 -1.37 -6.94
CA LEU A 23 -4.67 -1.02 -6.17
C LEU A 23 -4.73 0.45 -5.78
N LEU A 24 -3.60 1.14 -5.78
CA LEU A 24 -3.51 2.53 -5.35
C LEU A 24 -3.85 3.45 -6.52
N ASP A 25 -4.75 4.40 -6.27
CA ASP A 25 -5.16 5.35 -7.30
C ASP A 25 -4.38 6.64 -7.25
N ARG A 26 -3.88 7.00 -6.06
CA ARG A 26 -3.22 8.27 -5.86
C ARG A 26 -2.23 8.20 -4.72
N MET A 27 -1.06 8.80 -4.90
CA MET A 27 -0.13 9.07 -3.81
C MET A 27 -0.25 10.55 -3.47
N VAL A 28 -0.64 10.83 -2.24
CA VAL A 28 -0.97 12.18 -1.78
C VAL A 28 0.27 12.93 -1.29
N ALA A 29 1.09 12.22 -0.49
CA ALA A 29 2.27 12.81 0.13
C ALA A 29 3.24 11.71 0.55
N TRP A 30 4.52 12.03 0.57
CA TRP A 30 5.53 11.15 1.12
C TRP A 30 6.74 11.95 1.61
N ASP A 31 7.47 11.34 2.53
CA ASP A 31 8.78 11.81 2.96
C ASP A 31 9.67 10.60 3.25
N GLU A 32 10.83 10.80 3.84
CA GLU A 32 11.77 9.72 4.13
C GLU A 32 11.20 8.60 4.98
N ASN A 33 10.20 8.92 5.79
CA ASN A 33 9.69 8.00 6.81
C ASN A 33 8.26 7.54 6.55
N ARG A 34 7.54 8.16 5.62
CA ARG A 34 6.09 7.97 5.55
C ARG A 34 5.59 8.17 4.13
N ILE A 35 4.55 7.44 3.80
CA ILE A 35 3.79 7.63 2.56
C ILE A 35 2.31 7.56 2.86
N GLU A 36 1.53 8.35 2.11
CA GLU A 36 0.09 8.37 2.20
C GLU A 36 -0.52 8.24 0.81
N CYS A 37 -1.39 7.26 0.65
CA CYS A 37 -2.04 6.96 -0.62
C CYS A 37 -3.55 6.87 -0.46
N LEU A 38 -4.26 7.02 -1.57
CA LEU A 38 -5.71 6.83 -1.64
C LEU A 38 -6.03 5.72 -2.64
N ALA A 39 -7.08 4.96 -2.34
CA ALA A 39 -7.59 3.92 -3.21
C ALA A 39 -9.11 3.96 -3.21
N THR A 40 -9.72 3.86 -4.39
CA THR A 40 -11.16 4.05 -4.57
C THR A 40 -11.90 2.83 -5.11
N GLY A 41 -11.18 1.77 -5.51
CA GLY A 41 -11.76 0.61 -6.19
C GLY A 41 -12.32 -0.48 -5.28
N HIS A 42 -12.38 -0.28 -3.97
CA HIS A 42 -12.74 -1.34 -3.02
C HIS A 42 -14.19 -1.81 -3.14
N ARG A 43 -15.07 -1.06 -3.77
CA ARG A 43 -16.46 -1.46 -4.00
C ARG A 43 -16.70 -2.02 -5.40
N ASP A 44 -15.73 -1.97 -6.28
CA ASP A 44 -15.87 -2.41 -7.67
C ASP A 44 -16.07 -3.93 -7.70
N PRO A 45 -17.17 -4.42 -8.30
CA PRO A 45 -17.37 -5.86 -8.47
C PRO A 45 -16.27 -6.55 -9.27
N ALA A 46 -15.53 -5.81 -10.08
CA ALA A 46 -14.42 -6.32 -10.89
C ALA A 46 -13.06 -6.24 -10.17
N HIS A 47 -13.03 -5.88 -8.89
CA HIS A 47 -11.78 -5.81 -8.14
C HIS A 47 -11.05 -7.15 -8.21
N PRO A 48 -9.75 -7.17 -8.56
CA PRO A 48 -9.03 -8.43 -8.84
C PRO A 48 -8.91 -9.35 -7.63
N LEU A 49 -9.01 -8.83 -6.42
CA LEU A 49 -8.89 -9.62 -5.19
C LEU A 49 -10.24 -9.94 -4.56
N ARG A 50 -11.32 -9.58 -5.23
CA ARG A 50 -12.67 -9.86 -4.75
C ARG A 50 -13.01 -11.33 -4.93
N SER A 51 -13.60 -11.91 -3.88
CA SER A 51 -14.14 -13.27 -3.91
C SER A 51 -15.68 -13.23 -4.01
N ARG A 52 -16.31 -14.41 -4.00
CA ARG A 52 -17.77 -14.50 -3.92
C ARG A 52 -18.32 -13.83 -2.68
N SER A 53 -17.55 -13.83 -1.60
CA SER A 53 -17.97 -13.23 -0.32
C SER A 53 -17.73 -11.72 -0.28
N GLY A 54 -17.16 -11.15 -1.33
CA GLY A 54 -16.81 -9.74 -1.41
C GLY A 54 -15.31 -9.49 -1.28
N LEU A 55 -14.93 -8.25 -1.05
CA LEU A 55 -13.55 -7.89 -0.83
C LEU A 55 -13.25 -7.98 0.67
N MET A 56 -12.64 -9.07 1.07
CA MET A 56 -12.39 -9.36 2.48
C MET A 56 -11.37 -8.39 3.09
N ALA A 57 -11.53 -8.12 4.37
CA ALA A 57 -10.70 -7.14 5.08
C ALA A 57 -9.20 -7.48 5.07
N GLY A 58 -8.84 -8.76 4.97
CA GLY A 58 -7.44 -9.17 4.85
C GLY A 58 -6.71 -8.59 3.63
N THR A 59 -7.44 -8.14 2.61
CA THR A 59 -6.88 -7.45 1.46
C THR A 59 -6.18 -6.14 1.84
N ALA A 60 -6.49 -5.60 3.03
CA ALA A 60 -5.80 -4.42 3.57
C ALA A 60 -4.29 -4.58 3.56
N ILE A 61 -3.81 -5.81 3.80
CA ILE A 61 -2.37 -6.10 3.81
C ILE A 61 -1.76 -5.84 2.43
N GLU A 62 -2.47 -6.20 1.36
CA GLU A 62 -2.00 -5.96 -0.01
C GLU A 62 -1.95 -4.46 -0.33
N TYR A 63 -2.96 -3.70 0.06
CA TYR A 63 -2.93 -2.25 -0.09
C TYR A 63 -1.72 -1.64 0.62
N ALA A 64 -1.47 -2.07 1.85
CA ALA A 64 -0.35 -1.57 2.64
C ALA A 64 1.00 -1.98 2.04
N ALA A 65 1.11 -3.21 1.55
CA ALA A 65 2.33 -3.70 0.92
C ALA A 65 2.66 -2.89 -0.35
N GLN A 66 1.65 -2.55 -1.13
CA GLN A 66 1.85 -1.72 -2.32
C GLN A 66 2.29 -0.30 -1.96
N ALA A 67 1.73 0.29 -0.91
CA ALA A 67 2.17 1.60 -0.43
C ALA A 67 3.62 1.55 0.04
N ALA A 68 4.01 0.52 0.76
CA ALA A 68 5.39 0.34 1.21
C ALA A 68 6.35 0.17 0.02
N ALA A 69 5.96 -0.62 -0.98
CA ALA A 69 6.75 -0.80 -2.21
C ALA A 69 6.91 0.52 -2.96
N LEU A 70 5.85 1.31 -3.06
CA LEU A 70 5.91 2.63 -3.68
C LEU A 70 6.87 3.55 -2.93
N HIS A 71 6.80 3.56 -1.61
CA HIS A 71 7.72 4.35 -0.77
C HIS A 71 9.17 3.98 -1.07
N GLY A 72 9.47 2.68 -1.11
CA GLY A 72 10.80 2.19 -1.45
C GLY A 72 11.27 2.64 -2.83
N GLY A 73 10.38 2.60 -3.82
CA GLY A 73 10.66 3.07 -5.17
C GLY A 73 10.95 4.56 -5.23
N LEU A 74 10.16 5.36 -4.53
CA LEU A 74 10.35 6.81 -4.46
C LEU A 74 11.66 7.18 -3.75
N MET A 75 11.99 6.47 -2.66
CA MET A 75 13.25 6.69 -1.96
C MET A 75 14.46 6.35 -2.83
N ALA A 76 14.40 5.25 -3.58
CA ALA A 76 15.46 4.87 -4.49
C ALA A 76 15.63 5.92 -5.60
N GLN A 77 14.53 6.37 -6.20
CA GLN A 77 14.54 7.39 -7.24
C GLN A 77 15.15 8.70 -6.73
N ALA A 78 14.77 9.14 -5.54
CA ALA A 78 15.31 10.36 -4.92
C ALA A 78 16.80 10.25 -4.65
N SER A 79 17.33 9.04 -4.43
CA SER A 79 18.75 8.79 -4.19
C SER A 79 19.52 8.49 -5.49
N GLY A 80 18.89 8.58 -6.66
CA GLY A 80 19.51 8.26 -7.94
C GLY A 80 19.82 6.77 -8.12
N ARG A 81 19.21 5.90 -7.32
CA ARG A 81 19.38 4.45 -7.42
C ARG A 81 18.25 3.79 -8.17
N ALA A 82 18.53 2.66 -8.79
CA ALA A 82 17.48 1.83 -9.34
C ALA A 82 16.66 1.23 -8.16
N ALA A 83 15.35 1.19 -8.30
CA ALA A 83 14.50 0.55 -7.32
C ALA A 83 14.77 -0.95 -7.29
N SER A 84 15.04 -1.50 -6.11
CA SER A 84 15.13 -2.94 -5.93
C SER A 84 13.74 -3.50 -5.68
N PRO A 85 13.36 -4.59 -6.34
CA PRO A 85 12.07 -5.21 -6.06
C PRO A 85 12.02 -5.65 -4.59
N GLY A 86 10.89 -5.37 -3.94
CA GLY A 86 10.64 -5.76 -2.57
C GLY A 86 9.56 -6.82 -2.52
N TYR A 87 9.73 -7.76 -1.59
CA TYR A 87 8.77 -8.84 -1.37
C TYR A 87 8.26 -8.78 0.07
N LEU A 88 6.96 -8.88 0.22
CA LEU A 88 6.36 -8.97 1.55
C LEU A 88 6.79 -10.29 2.18
N ALA A 89 7.57 -10.21 3.26
CA ALA A 89 8.05 -11.40 3.97
C ALA A 89 7.11 -11.79 5.11
N SER A 90 6.53 -10.80 5.80
CA SER A 90 5.59 -11.07 6.89
C SER A 90 4.70 -9.87 7.16
N ALA A 91 3.52 -10.17 7.71
CA ALA A 91 2.63 -9.19 8.29
C ALA A 91 2.36 -9.64 9.72
N ARG A 92 2.48 -8.73 10.68
CA ARG A 92 2.34 -9.02 12.11
C ARG A 92 1.45 -8.01 12.80
N GLU A 93 0.86 -8.41 13.92
CA GLU A 93 0.03 -7.53 14.74
C GLU A 93 -1.08 -6.90 13.92
N VAL A 94 -1.60 -7.65 12.94
CA VAL A 94 -2.65 -7.15 12.05
C VAL A 94 -3.97 -7.10 12.80
N ARG A 95 -4.60 -5.92 12.76
CA ARG A 95 -5.92 -5.69 13.34
C ARG A 95 -6.86 -5.28 12.22
N LEU A 96 -8.01 -5.92 12.17
CA LEU A 96 -9.02 -5.66 11.16
C LEU A 96 -10.33 -5.34 11.88
N ASP A 97 -10.80 -4.10 11.74
CA ASP A 97 -12.03 -3.63 12.38
C ASP A 97 -13.24 -3.66 11.43
N ALA A 98 -13.13 -4.43 10.37
CA ALA A 98 -14.20 -4.68 9.42
C ALA A 98 -14.04 -6.09 8.89
N TRP A 99 -15.14 -6.69 8.41
CA TRP A 99 -15.10 -8.00 7.76
C TRP A 99 -14.80 -7.88 6.27
N ARG A 100 -15.32 -6.84 5.64
CA ARG A 100 -15.23 -6.60 4.21
C ARG A 100 -14.92 -5.13 3.96
N LEU A 101 -14.14 -4.87 2.92
CA LEU A 101 -13.85 -3.50 2.50
C LEU A 101 -14.90 -2.95 1.53
N ASP A 102 -15.61 -3.83 0.81
CA ASP A 102 -16.64 -3.43 -0.14
C ASP A 102 -17.98 -3.14 0.53
N ASP A 103 -18.08 -3.37 1.84
CA ASP A 103 -19.32 -3.25 2.62
C ASP A 103 -19.18 -2.21 3.75
N LEU A 104 -18.25 -1.31 3.64
CA LEU A 104 -18.06 -0.24 4.60
C LEU A 104 -19.24 0.74 4.53
N PRO A 105 -19.58 1.41 5.65
CA PRO A 105 -20.68 2.37 5.64
C PRO A 105 -20.50 3.43 4.55
N ALA A 106 -21.59 3.81 3.91
CA ALA A 106 -21.56 4.85 2.90
C ALA A 106 -21.04 6.16 3.52
N ALA A 107 -20.16 6.84 2.80
CA ALA A 107 -19.56 8.06 3.27
C ALA A 107 -19.34 9.01 2.10
N GLU A 108 -19.38 10.30 2.38
CA GLU A 108 -19.13 11.34 1.39
C GLU A 108 -17.72 11.19 0.80
N SER A 109 -16.74 10.94 1.66
CA SER A 109 -15.38 10.61 1.26
C SER A 109 -15.19 9.11 1.43
N ASP A 110 -15.35 8.36 0.35
CA ASP A 110 -15.37 6.90 0.38
C ASP A 110 -14.00 6.26 0.12
N ALA A 111 -12.99 7.03 -0.25
CA ALA A 111 -11.66 6.48 -0.53
C ALA A 111 -11.05 5.83 0.71
N LEU A 112 -10.34 4.74 0.49
CA LEU A 112 -9.46 4.18 1.52
C LEU A 112 -8.20 5.01 1.57
N ARG A 113 -7.79 5.39 2.77
CA ARG A 113 -6.56 6.13 3.01
C ARG A 113 -5.54 5.18 3.60
N ILE A 114 -4.46 4.98 2.89
CA ILE A 114 -3.41 4.05 3.28
C ILE A 114 -2.20 4.85 3.71
N VAL A 115 -1.76 4.64 4.95
CA VAL A 115 -0.55 5.28 5.49
C VAL A 115 0.43 4.18 5.87
N ALA A 116 1.65 4.28 5.37
CA ALA A 116 2.73 3.38 5.74
C ALA A 116 3.89 4.22 6.28
N GLU A 117 4.39 3.84 7.44
CA GLU A 117 5.50 4.53 8.11
C GLU A 117 6.67 3.58 8.24
N ARG A 118 7.82 3.99 7.70
CA ARG A 118 9.05 3.22 7.83
C ARG A 118 9.57 3.36 9.24
N GLN A 119 9.72 2.24 9.93
CA GLN A 119 10.18 2.21 11.31
C GLN A 119 11.64 1.85 11.44
N ALA A 120 12.12 1.00 10.53
CA ALA A 120 13.50 0.57 10.52
C ALA A 120 13.83 -0.01 9.15
N GLY A 121 15.09 -0.14 8.85
CA GLY A 121 15.51 -0.80 7.63
C GLY A 121 16.96 -0.59 7.29
N ASP A 122 17.44 -1.46 6.45
CA ASP A 122 18.77 -1.41 5.87
C ASP A 122 18.65 -1.71 4.37
N THR A 123 19.75 -2.13 3.73
CA THR A 123 19.75 -2.43 2.29
C THR A 123 19.06 -3.75 1.95
N ALA A 124 18.72 -4.56 2.94
CA ALA A 124 18.15 -5.90 2.72
C ALA A 124 16.71 -6.04 3.21
N ARG A 125 16.34 -5.29 4.25
CA ARG A 125 15.03 -5.43 4.89
C ARG A 125 14.48 -4.08 5.33
N LEU A 126 13.19 -3.88 5.10
CA LEU A 126 12.46 -2.71 5.55
C LEU A 126 11.31 -3.13 6.46
N LEU A 127 11.11 -2.37 7.52
CA LEU A 127 10.00 -2.56 8.45
C LEU A 127 9.09 -1.35 8.38
N TYR A 128 7.81 -1.61 8.17
CA TYR A 128 6.77 -0.57 8.11
C TYR A 128 5.67 -0.86 9.11
N ALA A 129 5.13 0.20 9.69
CA ALA A 129 3.82 0.15 10.33
C ALA A 129 2.82 0.73 9.36
N PHE A 130 1.63 0.15 9.26
CA PHE A 130 0.60 0.67 8.38
C PHE A 130 -0.72 0.87 9.13
N ARG A 131 -1.53 1.76 8.60
CA ARG A 131 -2.95 1.87 8.95
C ARG A 131 -3.73 2.21 7.69
N ILE A 132 -4.97 1.77 7.67
CA ILE A 132 -5.91 2.10 6.61
C ILE A 132 -7.14 2.71 7.27
N GLU A 133 -7.56 3.85 6.75
CA GLU A 133 -8.70 4.60 7.26
C GLU A 133 -9.78 4.71 6.19
N HIS A 134 -11.01 4.74 6.65
CA HIS A 134 -12.17 5.01 5.82
C HIS A 134 -13.06 5.99 6.55
N ALA A 135 -13.38 7.12 5.90
CA ALA A 135 -14.21 8.17 6.50
C ALA A 135 -13.71 8.63 7.88
N GLY A 136 -12.40 8.73 8.03
CA GLY A 136 -11.78 9.17 9.28
C GLY A 136 -11.65 8.12 10.35
N ARG A 137 -12.09 6.89 10.08
CA ARG A 137 -12.01 5.78 11.04
C ARG A 137 -10.96 4.77 10.59
N GLU A 138 -10.09 4.37 11.50
CA GLU A 138 -9.14 3.30 11.23
C GLU A 138 -9.86 1.96 11.13
N ILE A 139 -9.68 1.26 10.01
CA ILE A 139 -10.30 -0.03 9.75
C ILE A 139 -9.31 -1.18 9.70
N ALA A 140 -8.04 -0.88 9.56
CA ALA A 140 -6.97 -1.89 9.55
C ALA A 140 -5.67 -1.26 10.00
N SER A 141 -4.82 -2.06 10.63
CA SER A 141 -3.47 -1.66 10.99
C SER A 141 -2.59 -2.89 11.14
N GLY A 142 -1.28 -2.69 11.18
CA GLY A 142 -0.34 -3.77 11.39
C GLY A 142 1.09 -3.37 11.08
N ARG A 143 1.95 -4.38 11.01
CA ARG A 143 3.37 -4.20 10.67
C ARG A 143 3.74 -5.12 9.52
N LEU A 144 4.57 -4.61 8.63
CA LEU A 144 5.06 -5.33 7.46
C LEU A 144 6.57 -5.43 7.50
N ALA A 145 7.10 -6.60 7.14
CA ALA A 145 8.51 -6.75 6.82
C ALA A 145 8.63 -6.99 5.32
N VAL A 146 9.42 -6.17 4.66
CA VAL A 146 9.68 -6.26 3.22
C VAL A 146 11.15 -6.60 3.03
N VAL A 147 11.43 -7.62 2.23
CA VAL A 147 12.79 -8.05 1.91
C VAL A 147 13.14 -7.52 0.52
N LEU A 148 14.28 -6.84 0.41
CA LEU A 148 14.74 -6.21 -0.83
C LEU A 148 15.87 -7.00 -1.46
N GLY A 149 15.91 -6.98 -2.80
CA GLY A 149 17.07 -7.43 -3.56
C GLY A 149 17.49 -8.86 -3.36
N VAL A 150 16.66 -9.69 -2.77
CA VAL A 150 16.92 -11.11 -2.69
C VAL A 150 16.89 -11.64 -4.10
N GLY A 151 17.93 -12.34 -4.49
CA GLY A 151 18.07 -12.86 -5.83
C GLY A 151 16.77 -13.46 -6.31
N GLN A 152 16.30 -12.91 -7.42
CA GLN A 152 15.10 -13.42 -8.08
C GLN A 152 15.30 -14.91 -8.30
N PRO A 153 14.35 -15.75 -7.89
CA PRO A 153 14.37 -17.12 -8.34
C PRO A 153 14.31 -17.06 -9.87
N THR A 154 15.37 -17.46 -10.46
CA THR A 154 15.44 -17.62 -11.91
C THR A 154 14.63 -18.82 -12.33
#